data_dc57e7fe65f683fdacf806e05706b898
#
_entry.id   dc57e7fe65f683fdacf806e05706b898
#
_cell.length_a   1.000
_cell.length_b   1.000
_cell.length_c   1.000
_cell.angle_alpha   90.00
_cell.angle_beta   90.00
_cell.angle_gamma   90.00
#
_symmetry.space_group_name_H-M   'P 1'
#
loop_
_entity.id
_entity.type
_entity.pdbx_description
1 polymer ?
#
loop_
_entity_poly.entity_id
_entity_poly.type
_entity_poly.pdbx_seq_one_letter_code
_entity_poly.pdbx_strand_id
1 'polypeptide(L)'
;MTTTPATTVRPVAIKIDAQTKERVKRLADARNRTPHWLMREAIREYVDREEKREAFRQSAKRAWDDYRVHGAHVTQAEADAWLAKLEAGKDVEPPECHA
;
A
#
# COMPACT_ATOMS: atom_id res chain seq x y z
N MET A 1 28.50 21.89 -1.19
CA MET A 1 27.41 21.54 -1.94
C MET A 1 26.74 20.25 -1.47
N THR A 2 25.54 20.25 -1.39
CA THR A 2 24.83 19.12 -0.87
C THR A 2 24.01 18.46 -1.91
N THR A 3 23.96 17.21 -1.86
CA THR A 3 23.10 16.47 -2.75
C THR A 3 21.98 15.86 -1.98
N THR A 4 20.92 15.60 -2.69
CA THR A 4 19.76 14.97 -2.08
C THR A 4 19.54 13.64 -2.74
N PRO A 5 20.23 12.63 -2.28
CA PRO A 5 20.15 11.32 -2.94
C PRO A 5 18.74 10.77 -3.06
N ALA A 6 17.86 11.14 -2.13
CA ALA A 6 16.48 10.65 -2.14
C ALA A 6 15.72 11.04 -3.40
N THR A 7 16.14 12.10 -4.08
CA THR A 7 15.47 12.54 -5.31
C THR A 7 16.22 12.15 -6.58
N THR A 8 17.30 11.40 -6.44
CA THR A 8 18.05 10.93 -7.60
C THR A 8 17.22 9.95 -8.40
N VAL A 9 17.07 10.24 -9.68
CA VAL A 9 16.30 9.38 -10.58
C VAL A 9 17.25 8.54 -11.41
N ARG A 10 17.06 7.24 -11.38
CA ARG A 10 17.88 6.31 -12.15
C ARG A 10 17.00 5.46 -13.03
N PRO A 11 17.43 5.16 -14.25
CA PRO A 11 16.67 4.29 -15.13
C PRO A 11 16.56 2.88 -14.54
N VAL A 12 15.38 2.32 -14.61
CA VAL A 12 15.12 0.93 -14.24
C VAL A 12 14.33 0.31 -15.37
N ALA A 13 14.76 -0.85 -15.81
CA ALA A 13 14.07 -1.55 -16.87
C ALA A 13 13.12 -2.59 -16.29
N ILE A 14 11.90 -2.62 -16.77
CA ILE A 14 10.94 -3.66 -16.45
C ILE A 14 10.38 -4.21 -17.74
N LYS A 15 10.09 -5.50 -17.74
CA LYS A 15 9.50 -6.16 -18.90
C LYS A 15 8.00 -6.23 -18.70
N ILE A 16 7.25 -5.74 -19.68
CA ILE A 16 5.82 -5.86 -19.69
C ILE A 16 5.38 -6.39 -21.06
N ASP A 17 4.25 -7.05 -21.07
CA ASP A 17 3.72 -7.60 -22.32
C ASP A 17 3.22 -6.48 -23.24
N ALA A 18 3.11 -6.81 -24.52
CA ALA A 18 2.69 -5.83 -25.52
C ALA A 18 1.30 -5.29 -25.27
N GLN A 19 0.41 -6.13 -24.78
CA GLN A 19 -0.97 -5.73 -24.49
C GLN A 19 -1.03 -4.68 -23.37
N THR A 20 -0.27 -4.91 -22.30
CA THR A 20 -0.21 -3.97 -21.19
C THR A 20 0.43 -2.67 -21.63
N LYS A 21 1.50 -2.75 -22.43
CA LYS A 21 2.17 -1.57 -22.96
C LYS A 21 1.19 -0.71 -23.76
N GLU A 22 0.36 -1.33 -24.60
CA GLU A 22 -0.62 -0.61 -25.40
C GLU A 22 -1.70 0.05 -24.54
N ARG A 23 -2.12 -0.64 -23.49
CA ARG A 23 -3.11 -0.10 -22.55
C ARG A 23 -2.56 1.12 -21.81
N VAL A 24 -1.30 1.06 -21.41
CA VAL A 24 -0.63 2.18 -20.76
C VAL A 24 -0.56 3.38 -21.71
N LYS A 25 -0.19 3.13 -22.96
CA LYS A 25 -0.10 4.18 -23.96
C LYS A 25 -1.43 4.88 -24.17
N ARG A 26 -2.50 4.12 -24.34
CA ARG A 26 -3.84 4.68 -24.55
C ARG A 26 -4.29 5.51 -23.35
N LEU A 27 -4.03 5.01 -22.15
CA LEU A 27 -4.41 5.73 -20.94
C LEU A 27 -3.61 7.02 -20.78
N ALA A 28 -2.33 6.97 -21.08
CA ALA A 28 -1.46 8.16 -21.02
C ALA A 28 -1.94 9.22 -22.00
N ASP A 29 -2.27 8.82 -23.22
CA ASP A 29 -2.80 9.73 -24.23
C ASP A 29 -4.11 10.38 -23.76
N ALA A 30 -4.99 9.61 -23.16
CA ALA A 30 -6.26 10.12 -22.66
C ALA A 30 -6.07 11.15 -21.54
N ARG A 31 -4.96 11.08 -20.80
CA ARG A 31 -4.66 11.98 -19.70
C ARG A 31 -3.66 13.09 -20.09
N ASN A 32 -3.30 13.18 -21.35
CA ASN A 32 -2.29 14.13 -21.82
C ASN A 32 -0.97 14.02 -21.07
N ARG A 33 -0.55 12.77 -20.81
CA ARG A 33 0.71 12.48 -20.14
C ARG A 33 1.51 11.50 -20.96
N THR A 34 2.81 11.41 -20.67
CA THR A 34 3.63 10.39 -21.31
C THR A 34 3.41 9.03 -20.67
N PRO A 35 3.58 7.94 -21.41
CA PRO A 35 3.55 6.60 -20.81
C PRO A 35 4.54 6.45 -19.65
N HIS A 36 5.72 7.05 -19.78
CA HIS A 36 6.72 7.01 -18.72
C HIS A 36 6.22 7.67 -17.44
N TRP A 37 5.62 8.85 -17.56
CA TRP A 37 5.04 9.54 -16.41
C TRP A 37 3.97 8.69 -15.72
N LEU A 38 3.09 8.11 -16.54
CA LEU A 38 2.00 7.29 -16.01
C LEU A 38 2.52 6.06 -15.26
N MET A 39 3.54 5.41 -15.83
CA MET A 39 4.15 4.25 -15.19
C MET A 39 4.82 4.61 -13.86
N ARG A 40 5.51 5.73 -13.81
CA ARG A 40 6.14 6.19 -12.57
C ARG A 40 5.10 6.47 -11.50
N GLU A 41 4.00 7.14 -11.85
CA GLU A 41 2.93 7.43 -10.91
C GLU A 41 2.25 6.15 -10.43
N ALA A 42 2.01 5.22 -11.34
CA ALA A 42 1.39 3.95 -10.99
C ALA A 42 2.24 3.16 -10.01
N ILE A 43 3.54 3.11 -10.24
CA ILE A 43 4.46 2.40 -9.34
C ILE A 43 4.47 3.06 -7.97
N ARG A 44 4.57 4.40 -7.93
CA ARG A 44 4.59 5.15 -6.67
C ARG A 44 3.31 4.91 -5.87
N GLU A 45 2.17 5.02 -6.50
CA GLU A 45 0.88 4.82 -5.86
C GLU A 45 0.72 3.40 -5.35
N TYR A 46 1.14 2.42 -6.13
CA TYR A 46 1.07 1.03 -5.73
C TYR A 46 1.94 0.76 -4.50
N VAL A 47 3.18 1.24 -4.52
CA VAL A 47 4.11 1.04 -3.41
C VAL A 47 3.59 1.71 -2.14
N ASP A 48 3.14 2.96 -2.24
CA ASP A 48 2.60 3.68 -1.09
C ASP A 48 1.42 2.93 -0.47
N ARG A 49 0.52 2.45 -1.30
CA ARG A 49 -0.65 1.71 -0.83
C ARG A 49 -0.26 0.40 -0.15
N GLU A 50 0.66 -0.33 -0.76
CA GLU A 50 1.06 -1.63 -0.22
C GLU A 50 1.89 -1.48 1.05
N GLU A 51 2.68 -0.44 1.15
CA GLU A 51 3.42 -0.15 2.38
C GLU A 51 2.47 0.16 3.53
N LYS A 52 1.40 0.92 3.26
CA LYS A 52 0.39 1.19 4.28
C LYS A 52 -0.30 -0.09 4.73
N ARG A 53 -0.66 -0.95 3.79
CA ARG A 53 -1.26 -2.25 4.13
C ARG A 53 -0.34 -3.07 5.02
N GLU A 54 0.94 -3.10 4.69
CA GLU A 54 1.91 -3.86 5.46
C GLU A 54 2.04 -3.29 6.88
N ALA A 55 2.05 -1.96 7.02
CA ALA A 55 2.11 -1.33 8.33
C ALA A 55 0.90 -1.70 9.19
N PHE A 56 -0.30 -1.75 8.59
CA PHE A 56 -1.50 -2.16 9.30
C PHE A 56 -1.46 -3.63 9.69
N ARG A 57 -0.94 -4.50 8.82
CA ARG A 57 -0.76 -5.91 9.15
C ARG A 57 0.17 -6.10 10.33
N GLN A 58 1.27 -5.34 10.36
CA GLN A 58 2.20 -5.40 11.48
C GLN A 58 1.55 -4.91 12.78
N SER A 59 0.74 -3.86 12.70
CA SER A 59 -0.01 -3.38 13.87
C SER A 59 -0.99 -4.41 14.39
N ALA A 60 -1.69 -5.09 13.48
CA ALA A 60 -2.64 -6.15 13.85
C ALA A 60 -1.93 -7.30 14.53
N LYS A 61 -0.77 -7.67 14.02
CA LYS A 61 0.02 -8.75 14.59
C LYS A 61 0.48 -8.41 16.00
N ARG A 62 0.96 -7.17 16.19
CA ARG A 62 1.37 -6.72 17.52
C ARG A 62 0.20 -6.72 18.52
N ALA A 63 -0.97 -6.28 18.08
CA ALA A 63 -2.16 -6.28 18.93
C ALA A 63 -2.54 -7.69 19.33
N TRP A 64 -2.44 -8.63 18.41
CA TRP A 64 -2.72 -10.04 18.68
C TRP A 64 -1.73 -10.62 19.69
N ASP A 65 -0.43 -10.32 19.53
CA ASP A 65 0.60 -10.79 20.44
C ASP A 65 0.40 -10.21 21.85
N ASP A 66 0.02 -8.94 21.95
CA ASP A 66 -0.30 -8.32 23.24
C ASP A 66 -1.48 -9.00 23.92
N TYR A 67 -2.51 -9.32 23.16
CA TYR A 67 -3.65 -10.07 23.70
C TYR A 67 -3.21 -11.41 24.29
N ARG A 68 -2.38 -12.14 23.57
CA ARG A 68 -1.91 -13.45 24.01
C ARG A 68 -1.06 -13.39 25.28
N VAL A 69 -0.31 -12.32 25.45
CA VAL A 69 0.63 -12.16 26.57
C VAL A 69 -0.06 -11.51 27.77
N HIS A 70 -0.86 -10.48 27.54
CA HIS A 70 -1.38 -9.62 28.60
C HIS A 70 -2.88 -9.78 28.89
N GLY A 71 -3.57 -10.60 28.13
CA GLY A 71 -5.00 -10.79 28.32
C GLY A 71 -5.89 -9.69 27.77
N ALA A 72 -5.30 -8.58 27.31
CA ALA A 72 -6.08 -7.57 26.61
C ALA A 72 -6.48 -8.12 25.24
N HIS A 73 -7.71 -7.87 24.85
CA HIS A 73 -8.19 -8.49 23.62
C HIS A 73 -9.18 -7.63 22.86
N VAL A 74 -9.32 -7.99 21.61
CA VAL A 74 -10.32 -7.48 20.70
C VAL A 74 -11.26 -8.64 20.42
N THR A 75 -12.55 -8.42 20.36
CA THR A 75 -13.47 -9.50 20.03
C THR A 75 -13.27 -9.96 18.58
N GLN A 76 -13.68 -11.20 18.31
CA GLN A 76 -13.60 -11.73 16.95
C GLN A 76 -14.33 -10.85 15.96
N ALA A 77 -15.52 -10.37 16.34
CA ALA A 77 -16.30 -9.51 15.46
C ALA A 77 -15.61 -8.18 15.18
N GLU A 78 -14.98 -7.59 16.20
CA GLU A 78 -14.23 -6.35 16.03
C GLU A 78 -13.03 -6.54 15.11
N ALA A 79 -12.29 -7.62 15.30
CA ALA A 79 -11.14 -7.94 14.48
C ALA A 79 -11.55 -8.19 13.02
N ASP A 80 -12.60 -8.97 12.81
CA ASP A 80 -13.09 -9.27 11.47
C ASP A 80 -13.56 -8.02 10.74
N ALA A 81 -14.27 -7.15 11.45
CA ALA A 81 -14.75 -5.91 10.88
C ALA A 81 -13.58 -5.00 10.47
N TRP A 82 -12.57 -4.91 11.30
CA TRP A 82 -11.38 -4.12 11.01
C TRP A 82 -10.62 -4.67 9.81
N LEU A 83 -10.38 -5.99 9.80
CA LEU A 83 -9.69 -6.63 8.69
C LEU A 83 -10.44 -6.46 7.37
N ALA A 84 -11.76 -6.57 7.40
CA ALA A 84 -12.57 -6.35 6.21
C ALA A 84 -12.41 -4.93 5.67
N LYS A 85 -12.32 -3.94 6.55
CA LYS A 85 -12.08 -2.56 6.13
C LYS A 85 -10.70 -2.37 5.51
N LEU A 86 -9.68 -3.02 6.08
CA LEU A 86 -8.34 -2.97 5.52
C LEU A 86 -8.29 -3.61 4.13
N GLU A 87 -8.96 -4.74 3.97
CA GLU A 87 -9.01 -5.43 2.68
C GLU A 87 -9.74 -4.61 1.63
N ALA A 88 -10.71 -3.81 2.06
CA ALA A 88 -11.42 -2.90 1.17
C ALA A 88 -10.60 -1.66 0.82
N GLY A 89 -9.40 -1.54 1.37
CA GLY A 89 -8.51 -0.41 1.09
C GLY A 89 -8.73 0.79 1.97
N LYS A 90 -9.53 0.66 3.01
CA LYS A 90 -9.77 1.77 3.95
C LYS A 90 -8.66 1.85 4.98
N ASP A 91 -8.25 3.07 5.25
CA ASP A 91 -7.19 3.36 6.21
C ASP A 91 -7.85 3.65 7.56
N VAL A 92 -8.07 2.62 8.34
CA VAL A 92 -8.75 2.73 9.64
C VAL A 92 -7.85 2.24 10.75
N GLU A 93 -8.01 2.84 11.92
CA GLU A 93 -7.26 2.41 13.09
C GLU A 93 -7.77 1.07 13.61
N PRO A 94 -6.89 0.25 14.20
CA PRO A 94 -7.33 -0.98 14.83
C PRO A 94 -8.28 -0.71 15.99
N PRO A 95 -9.19 -1.66 16.27
CA PRO A 95 -10.07 -1.52 17.43
C PRO A 95 -9.27 -1.56 18.71
N GLU A 96 -9.78 -0.88 19.72
CA GLU A 96 -9.12 -0.87 21.03
C GLU A 96 -9.24 -2.24 21.68
N CYS A 97 -8.16 -2.65 22.32
CA CYS A 97 -8.16 -3.86 23.12
C CYS A 97 -8.89 -3.62 24.44
N HIS A 98 -9.64 -4.58 24.87
CA HIS A 98 -10.34 -4.51 26.15
C HIS A 98 -10.31 -5.87 26.82
N ALA A 99 -10.38 -5.85 28.10
CA ALA A 99 -10.36 -7.06 28.91
C ALA A 99 -11.76 -7.66 29.06
#